data_5514c5f547b604ad742698b9234cee00
#
_entry.id   5514c5f547b604ad742698b9234cee00
#
_cell.length_a   1.000
_cell.length_b   1.000
_cell.length_c   1.000
_cell.angle_alpha   90.00
_cell.angle_beta   90.00
_cell.angle_gamma   90.00
#
_symmetry.space_group_name_H-M   'P 1'
#
loop_
_entity.id
_entity.type
_entity.pdbx_description
1 polymer ?
#
loop_
_entity_poly.entity_id
_entity_poly.type
_entity_poly.pdbx_seq_one_letter_code
_entity_poly.pdbx_strand_id
1 'polypeptide(L)'
;MGFSFNGTTSQSMGLATRITNEYRMPDLRNNTITMPGRHGVFDFGETVSERKILISCFIPPGKTDEQFLSKKDDIIEWLNPDNGLCQLILDKEPGRVYEARLTSGFSFDRAVRKSCTFDLEFFCPDPYGYAISDETFDFAETGTFTASRALGNIESYPVYSLKGVIPSGTDSYISITTNGSELQIIGRLAAGETLIIDSDLMTAKVVDSNGETLRNGLPLLSELNFPVLNTGDNTIVIAVVGTSTTFSELNIQARSRWR
;
A
#
# COMPACT_ATOMS: atom_id res chain seq x y z
N MET A 1 4.85 17.45 17.36
CA MET A 1 4.56 16.74 16.11
C MET A 1 5.81 16.02 15.73
N GLY A 2 5.69 14.83 15.19
CA GLY A 2 6.85 14.02 14.82
C GLY A 2 6.52 13.12 13.63
N PHE A 3 7.44 12.22 13.37
CA PHE A 3 7.28 11.13 12.43
C PHE A 3 8.06 9.91 12.93
N SER A 4 7.70 8.75 12.44
CA SER A 4 8.46 7.52 12.60
C SER A 4 8.99 7.10 11.23
N PHE A 5 10.26 6.75 11.15
CA PHE A 5 10.90 6.22 9.95
C PHE A 5 11.66 4.95 10.31
N ASN A 6 11.43 3.88 9.56
CA ASN A 6 12.02 2.57 9.81
C ASN A 6 11.88 2.12 11.29
N GLY A 7 10.68 2.29 11.86
CA GLY A 7 10.36 1.90 13.24
C GLY A 7 10.89 2.83 14.34
N THR A 8 11.73 3.81 14.02
CA THR A 8 12.31 4.75 14.99
C THR A 8 11.59 6.10 14.89
N THR A 9 11.19 6.66 16.05
CA THR A 9 10.49 7.95 16.10
C THR A 9 11.45 9.13 16.15
N SER A 10 11.08 10.24 15.52
CA SER A 10 11.84 11.49 15.61
C SER A 10 11.97 12.00 17.05
N GLN A 11 11.01 11.66 17.93
CA GLN A 11 11.04 12.01 19.36
C GLN A 11 12.11 11.20 20.11
N SER A 12 12.25 9.90 19.85
CA SER A 12 13.32 9.09 20.48
C SER A 12 14.71 9.57 20.04
N MET A 13 14.82 10.09 18.80
CA MET A 13 16.00 10.76 18.30
C MET A 13 16.15 12.19 18.87
N GLY A 14 15.22 12.63 19.73
CA GLY A 14 15.21 13.94 20.39
C GLY A 14 15.15 15.10 19.42
N LEU A 15 14.43 14.94 18.32
CA LEU A 15 14.20 15.98 17.30
C LEU A 15 12.89 16.71 17.56
N ALA A 16 12.89 18.02 17.40
CA ALA A 16 11.69 18.79 17.18
C ALA A 16 11.47 18.91 15.67
N THR A 17 10.28 18.61 15.20
CA THR A 17 10.01 18.50 13.76
C THR A 17 8.76 19.28 13.35
N ARG A 18 8.76 19.76 12.10
CA ARG A 18 7.64 20.42 11.44
C ARG A 18 7.51 19.90 10.02
N ILE A 19 6.35 19.34 9.68
CA ILE A 19 6.03 18.94 8.30
C ILE A 19 5.69 20.23 7.53
N THR A 20 6.37 20.46 6.44
CA THR A 20 6.26 21.74 5.69
C THR A 20 5.16 21.70 4.64
N ASN A 21 4.92 20.52 4.04
CA ASN A 21 3.91 20.32 2.98
C ASN A 21 2.78 19.37 3.43
N GLU A 22 2.21 19.66 4.60
CA GLU A 22 1.08 18.89 5.14
C GLU A 22 -0.09 18.84 4.16
N TYR A 23 -0.72 17.66 4.06
CA TYR A 23 -1.93 17.41 3.25
C TYR A 23 -1.78 17.75 1.75
N ARG A 24 -0.54 17.81 1.25
CA ARG A 24 -0.32 18.04 -0.17
C ARG A 24 -0.73 16.81 -0.98
N MET A 25 -1.61 17.01 -1.94
CA MET A 25 -1.87 16.02 -2.97
C MET A 25 -0.57 15.73 -3.74
N PRO A 26 -0.31 14.47 -4.14
CA PRO A 26 0.81 14.17 -5.04
C PRO A 26 0.75 15.00 -6.31
N ASP A 27 1.90 15.29 -6.90
CA ASP A 27 1.96 16.02 -8.15
C ASP A 27 1.32 15.19 -9.30
N LEU A 28 0.72 15.89 -10.25
CA LEU A 28 0.12 15.26 -11.43
C LEU A 28 1.08 15.39 -12.62
N ARG A 29 1.22 14.31 -13.35
CA ARG A 29 1.94 14.29 -14.63
C ARG A 29 0.94 14.34 -15.75
N ASN A 30 0.91 15.44 -16.49
CA ASN A 30 0.09 15.61 -17.67
C ASN A 30 0.77 14.94 -18.88
N ASN A 31 0.06 14.04 -19.55
CA ASN A 31 0.54 13.38 -20.75
C ASN A 31 0.05 14.16 -21.97
N THR A 32 0.91 15.04 -22.50
CA THR A 32 0.54 15.92 -23.61
C THR A 32 1.54 15.82 -24.78
N ILE A 33 1.05 16.02 -26.00
CA ILE A 33 1.89 16.10 -27.20
C ILE A 33 1.65 17.44 -27.89
N THR A 34 2.75 18.16 -28.18
CA THR A 34 2.73 19.39 -28.99
C THR A 34 3.02 19.06 -30.45
N MET A 35 2.18 19.52 -31.37
CA MET A 35 2.42 19.39 -32.83
C MET A 35 2.87 20.73 -33.41
N PRO A 36 3.96 20.76 -34.21
CA PRO A 36 4.38 21.96 -34.92
C PRO A 36 3.28 22.52 -35.83
N GLY A 37 3.08 23.83 -35.79
CA GLY A 37 2.06 24.51 -36.60
C GLY A 37 0.62 24.48 -36.06
N ARG A 38 0.39 23.85 -34.93
CA ARG A 38 -0.92 23.84 -34.23
C ARG A 38 -0.86 24.56 -32.90
N HIS A 39 -1.88 25.36 -32.62
CA HIS A 39 -2.03 25.98 -31.29
C HIS A 39 -2.57 24.95 -30.29
N GLY A 40 -2.04 25.00 -29.05
CA GLY A 40 -2.41 24.10 -27.96
C GLY A 40 -1.68 22.76 -28.01
N VAL A 41 -2.12 21.82 -27.18
CA VAL A 41 -1.56 20.47 -27.03
C VAL A 41 -2.66 19.41 -27.22
N PHE A 42 -2.28 18.20 -27.60
CA PHE A 42 -3.14 17.05 -27.43
C PHE A 42 -2.97 16.55 -26.00
N ASP A 43 -4.07 16.36 -25.29
CA ASP A 43 -4.13 15.85 -23.93
C ASP A 43 -4.49 14.36 -23.97
N PHE A 44 -3.65 13.53 -23.35
CA PHE A 44 -3.85 12.07 -23.20
C PHE A 44 -4.17 11.70 -21.73
N GLY A 45 -4.59 12.67 -20.95
CA GLY A 45 -4.91 12.51 -19.54
C GLY A 45 -3.72 12.71 -18.63
N GLU A 46 -3.98 12.49 -17.34
CA GLU A 46 -3.02 12.70 -16.28
C GLU A 46 -2.76 11.41 -15.50
N THR A 47 -1.57 11.31 -14.92
CA THR A 47 -1.20 10.25 -13.97
C THR A 47 -0.68 10.89 -12.69
N VAL A 48 -0.90 10.22 -11.57
CA VAL A 48 -0.34 10.65 -10.29
C VAL A 48 1.15 10.36 -10.29
N SER A 49 1.95 11.37 -9.97
CA SER A 49 3.40 11.26 -9.85
C SER A 49 3.79 10.78 -8.45
N GLU A 50 5.06 10.66 -8.19
CA GLU A 50 5.59 10.35 -6.87
C GLU A 50 5.15 11.39 -5.82
N ARG A 51 5.16 11.00 -4.53
CA ARG A 51 4.93 11.91 -3.42
C ARG A 51 6.25 12.32 -2.78
N LYS A 52 6.38 13.61 -2.48
CA LYS A 52 7.49 14.17 -1.71
C LYS A 52 6.99 14.73 -0.39
N ILE A 53 7.58 14.31 0.71
CA ILE A 53 7.23 14.76 2.06
C ILE A 53 8.40 15.53 2.62
N LEU A 54 8.20 16.83 2.90
CA LEU A 54 9.22 17.75 3.39
C LEU A 54 9.04 17.94 4.90
N ILE A 55 10.10 17.68 5.66
CA ILE A 55 10.10 17.78 7.11
C ILE A 55 11.30 18.62 7.56
N SER A 56 11.01 19.77 8.17
CA SER A 56 12.04 20.57 8.85
C SER A 56 12.29 20.03 10.25
N CYS A 57 13.54 19.75 10.55
CA CYS A 57 13.99 19.18 11.81
C CYS A 57 14.86 20.17 12.57
N PHE A 58 14.75 20.15 13.89
CA PHE A 58 15.55 20.93 14.80
C PHE A 58 16.15 20.03 15.88
N ILE A 59 17.48 20.11 16.06
CA ILE A 59 18.18 19.49 17.18
C ILE A 59 18.27 20.53 18.28
N PRO A 60 17.62 20.32 19.44
CA PRO A 60 17.72 21.21 20.58
C PRO A 60 19.15 21.24 21.15
N PRO A 61 19.56 22.33 21.82
CA PRO A 61 20.92 22.48 22.32
C PRO A 61 21.29 21.37 23.32
N GLY A 62 22.39 20.67 23.02
CA GLY A 62 22.97 19.65 23.90
C GLY A 62 23.79 20.26 25.06
N LYS A 63 24.08 19.44 26.09
CA LYS A 63 24.88 19.85 27.23
C LYS A 63 26.38 19.98 26.87
N THR A 64 26.90 19.07 26.04
CA THR A 64 28.30 19.05 25.60
C THR A 64 28.43 19.01 24.07
N ASP A 65 29.60 19.41 23.54
CA ASP A 65 29.86 19.35 22.10
C ASP A 65 29.94 17.88 21.61
N GLU A 66 30.45 16.95 22.43
CA GLU A 66 30.52 15.53 22.14
C GLU A 66 29.13 14.90 21.99
N GLN A 67 28.22 15.19 22.92
CA GLN A 67 26.82 14.71 22.82
C GLN A 67 26.10 15.23 21.59
N PHE A 68 26.44 16.47 21.18
CA PHE A 68 25.85 17.05 19.98
C PHE A 68 26.38 16.39 18.71
N LEU A 69 27.69 16.05 18.66
CA LEU A 69 28.29 15.33 17.53
C LEU A 69 27.74 13.90 17.45
N SER A 70 27.76 13.14 18.56
CA SER A 70 27.21 11.79 18.60
C SER A 70 25.77 11.75 18.10
N LYS A 71 24.95 12.72 18.50
CA LYS A 71 23.55 12.80 18.04
C LYS A 71 23.42 13.02 16.53
N LYS A 72 24.33 13.76 15.91
CA LYS A 72 24.34 13.90 14.45
C LYS A 72 24.67 12.58 13.76
N ASP A 73 25.65 11.85 14.29
CA ASP A 73 26.04 10.55 13.77
C ASP A 73 24.89 9.54 13.89
N ASP A 74 24.20 9.50 15.04
CA ASP A 74 23.03 8.67 15.27
C ASP A 74 21.89 8.99 14.26
N ILE A 75 21.67 10.28 13.94
CA ILE A 75 20.67 10.70 12.96
C ILE A 75 21.06 10.27 11.54
N ILE A 76 22.34 10.40 11.17
CA ILE A 76 22.84 9.98 9.86
C ILE A 76 22.69 8.47 9.70
N GLU A 77 23.02 7.69 10.73
CA GLU A 77 22.87 6.24 10.74
C GLU A 77 21.40 5.83 10.63
N TRP A 78 20.51 6.47 11.40
CA TRP A 78 19.08 6.21 11.33
C TRP A 78 18.49 6.47 9.94
N LEU A 79 18.92 7.56 9.30
CA LEU A 79 18.40 8.00 7.99
C LEU A 79 19.24 7.47 6.81
N ASN A 80 20.02 6.41 7.02
CA ASN A 80 20.88 5.84 6.00
C ASN A 80 20.08 5.44 4.74
N PRO A 81 20.40 6.01 3.56
CA PRO A 81 19.72 5.69 2.29
C PRO A 81 19.94 4.25 1.82
N ASP A 82 20.97 3.55 2.31
CA ASP A 82 21.26 2.15 1.98
C ASP A 82 20.17 1.20 2.47
N ASN A 83 19.34 1.63 3.42
CA ASN A 83 18.18 0.87 3.90
C ASN A 83 17.05 0.75 2.86
N GLY A 84 17.14 1.46 1.73
CA GLY A 84 16.15 1.45 0.67
C GLY A 84 14.83 2.11 1.07
N LEU A 85 13.71 1.54 0.60
CA LEU A 85 12.37 1.99 0.98
C LEU A 85 12.03 1.48 2.38
N CYS A 86 11.65 2.39 3.26
CA CYS A 86 11.25 2.12 4.64
C CYS A 86 9.91 2.75 4.95
N GLN A 87 9.25 2.25 5.99
CA GLN A 87 7.98 2.78 6.45
C GLN A 87 8.15 4.17 7.08
N LEU A 88 7.39 5.13 6.58
CA LEU A 88 7.26 6.47 7.11
C LEU A 88 5.83 6.67 7.62
N ILE A 89 5.69 7.02 8.89
CA ILE A 89 4.42 7.31 9.55
C ILE A 89 4.49 8.72 10.11
N LEU A 90 3.49 9.54 9.81
CA LEU A 90 3.41 10.92 10.30
C LEU A 90 2.50 10.96 11.52
N ASP A 91 2.91 11.63 12.62
CA ASP A 91 2.10 11.74 13.85
C ASP A 91 0.71 12.34 13.61
N LYS A 92 0.56 13.15 12.57
CA LYS A 92 -0.74 13.73 12.19
C LYS A 92 -1.67 12.77 11.46
N GLU A 93 -1.11 11.71 10.90
CA GLU A 93 -1.82 10.67 10.17
C GLU A 93 -1.45 9.28 10.71
N PRO A 94 -1.68 9.01 12.02
CA PRO A 94 -1.14 7.84 12.70
C PRO A 94 -1.70 6.51 12.18
N GLY A 95 -2.78 6.55 11.39
CA GLY A 95 -3.36 5.38 10.73
C GLY A 95 -2.80 5.08 9.36
N ARG A 96 -1.84 5.88 8.86
CA ARG A 96 -1.31 5.77 7.50
C ARG A 96 0.19 5.53 7.50
N VAL A 97 0.64 4.66 6.62
CA VAL A 97 2.05 4.39 6.35
C VAL A 97 2.35 4.72 4.89
N TYR A 98 3.50 5.34 4.67
CA TYR A 98 4.08 5.59 3.35
C TYR A 98 5.36 4.78 3.21
N GLU A 99 5.61 4.21 2.04
CA GLU A 99 6.90 3.64 1.72
C GLU A 99 7.81 4.74 1.15
N ALA A 100 8.85 5.07 1.88
CA ALA A 100 9.67 6.24 1.59
C ALA A 100 11.17 5.95 1.74
N ARG A 101 11.97 6.74 1.05
CA ARG A 101 13.42 6.87 1.26
C ARG A 101 13.82 8.34 1.19
N LEU A 102 14.97 8.69 1.70
CA LEU A 102 15.49 10.03 1.48
C LEU A 102 15.84 10.26 -0.01
N THR A 103 15.48 11.44 -0.52
CA THR A 103 15.79 11.84 -1.90
C THR A 103 17.25 12.24 -2.08
N SER A 104 17.80 12.96 -1.10
CA SER A 104 19.14 13.55 -1.14
C SER A 104 19.75 13.64 0.25
N GLY A 105 21.06 13.81 0.28
CA GLY A 105 21.74 14.18 1.52
C GLY A 105 21.23 15.52 2.07
N PHE A 106 21.35 15.68 3.37
CA PHE A 106 20.98 16.89 4.09
C PHE A 106 22.19 17.46 4.82
N SER A 107 22.18 18.79 5.06
CA SER A 107 23.21 19.48 5.80
C SER A 107 22.67 20.01 7.11
N PHE A 108 23.50 19.99 8.14
CA PHE A 108 23.16 20.55 9.44
C PHE A 108 23.52 22.03 9.49
N ASP A 109 22.51 22.91 9.38
CA ASP A 109 22.69 24.34 9.48
C ASP A 109 22.76 24.78 10.94
N ARG A 110 23.90 25.38 11.32
CA ARG A 110 24.10 25.79 12.70
C ARG A 110 23.34 27.07 12.99
N ALA A 111 22.22 26.97 13.72
CA ALA A 111 21.46 28.16 14.14
C ALA A 111 22.10 28.87 15.33
N VAL A 112 22.59 28.13 16.33
CA VAL A 112 23.29 28.61 17.53
C VAL A 112 24.31 27.55 17.96
N ARG A 113 25.23 27.91 18.89
CA ARG A 113 26.14 26.90 19.46
C ARG A 113 25.35 25.71 20.03
N LYS A 114 25.69 24.49 19.57
CA LYS A 114 25.09 23.21 19.98
C LYS A 114 23.64 22.98 19.56
N SER A 115 23.10 23.76 18.65
CA SER A 115 21.79 23.49 18.02
C SER A 115 21.87 23.66 16.53
N CYS A 116 21.07 22.92 15.79
CA CYS A 116 21.00 23.08 14.34
C CYS A 116 19.62 22.73 13.80
N THR A 117 19.36 23.22 12.60
CA THR A 117 18.23 22.87 11.76
C THR A 117 18.72 22.09 10.55
N PHE A 118 17.84 21.25 10.03
CA PHE A 118 18.06 20.57 8.75
C PHE A 118 16.70 20.18 8.17
N ASP A 119 16.64 20.08 6.86
CA ASP A 119 15.44 19.69 6.15
C ASP A 119 15.63 18.30 5.54
N LEU A 120 14.58 17.49 5.66
CA LEU A 120 14.50 16.16 5.08
C LEU A 120 13.47 16.17 3.97
N GLU A 121 13.82 15.59 2.83
CA GLU A 121 12.90 15.31 1.75
C GLU A 121 12.79 13.79 1.58
N PHE A 122 11.63 13.25 1.96
CA PHE A 122 11.30 11.85 1.72
C PHE A 122 10.62 11.70 0.37
N PHE A 123 11.10 10.75 -0.39
CA PHE A 123 10.58 10.34 -1.67
C PHE A 123 9.79 9.06 -1.53
N CYS A 124 8.51 9.11 -1.87
CA CYS A 124 7.62 7.97 -1.93
C CYS A 124 7.34 7.65 -3.41
N PRO A 125 7.93 6.58 -3.96
CA PRO A 125 7.66 6.18 -5.35
C PRO A 125 6.19 5.87 -5.58
N ASP A 126 5.56 5.19 -4.63
CA ASP A 126 4.12 5.05 -4.53
C ASP A 126 3.55 6.27 -3.80
N PRO A 127 2.70 7.07 -4.48
CA PRO A 127 2.18 8.31 -3.92
C PRO A 127 1.12 8.11 -2.84
N TYR A 128 0.64 6.89 -2.63
CA TYR A 128 -0.47 6.58 -1.73
C TYR A 128 0.01 6.29 -0.31
N GLY A 129 -0.82 6.68 0.66
CA GLY A 129 -0.68 6.21 2.03
C GLY A 129 -1.57 5.00 2.25
N TYR A 130 -1.08 3.95 2.87
CA TYR A 130 -1.80 2.71 3.15
C TYR A 130 -2.21 2.62 4.62
N ALA A 131 -3.30 1.91 4.89
CA ALA A 131 -3.76 1.67 6.25
C ALA A 131 -2.76 0.77 7.01
N ILE A 132 -2.35 1.20 8.22
CA ILE A 132 -1.52 0.39 9.11
C ILE A 132 -2.32 -0.79 9.67
N SER A 133 -3.55 -0.53 10.10
CA SER A 133 -4.55 -1.54 10.44
C SER A 133 -5.61 -1.53 9.37
N ASP A 134 -5.49 -2.45 8.43
CA ASP A 134 -6.39 -2.51 7.28
C ASP A 134 -7.67 -3.28 7.61
N GLU A 135 -8.70 -3.06 6.81
CA GLU A 135 -9.98 -3.74 6.90
C GLU A 135 -9.92 -5.09 6.23
N THR A 136 -10.52 -6.09 6.85
CA THR A 136 -10.67 -7.43 6.31
C THR A 136 -12.15 -7.83 6.34
N PHE A 137 -12.59 -8.53 5.32
CA PHE A 137 -13.95 -9.03 5.19
C PHE A 137 -13.90 -10.55 5.04
N ASP A 138 -14.56 -11.24 5.98
CA ASP A 138 -14.58 -12.70 6.05
C ASP A 138 -15.97 -13.22 5.69
N PHE A 139 -16.03 -14.17 4.78
CA PHE A 139 -17.25 -14.82 4.32
C PHE A 139 -17.08 -16.34 4.44
N ALA A 140 -17.99 -16.99 5.16
CA ALA A 140 -18.01 -18.45 5.36
C ALA A 140 -19.12 -19.14 4.57
N GLU A 141 -19.98 -18.38 3.90
CA GLU A 141 -21.15 -18.89 3.18
C GLU A 141 -21.20 -18.31 1.76
N THR A 142 -21.91 -19.01 0.87
CA THR A 142 -22.23 -18.51 -0.46
C THR A 142 -23.43 -17.57 -0.40
N GLY A 143 -23.50 -16.59 -1.31
CA GLY A 143 -24.59 -15.62 -1.33
C GLY A 143 -24.14 -14.23 -1.75
N THR A 144 -25.00 -13.26 -1.46
CA THR A 144 -24.73 -11.84 -1.73
C THR A 144 -24.51 -11.11 -0.42
N PHE A 145 -23.40 -10.43 -0.32
CA PHE A 145 -22.94 -9.71 0.88
C PHE A 145 -22.58 -8.28 0.56
N THR A 146 -22.53 -7.45 1.59
CA THR A 146 -22.01 -6.08 1.50
C THR A 146 -20.74 -5.99 2.34
N ALA A 147 -19.63 -5.61 1.69
CA ALA A 147 -18.38 -5.25 2.34
C ALA A 147 -18.25 -3.71 2.40
N SER A 148 -18.48 -3.13 3.58
CA SER A 148 -18.45 -1.68 3.77
C SER A 148 -17.04 -1.24 4.16
N ARG A 149 -16.32 -0.61 3.23
CA ARG A 149 -14.96 -0.11 3.43
C ARG A 149 -14.99 1.33 3.92
N ALA A 150 -14.66 1.55 5.18
CA ALA A 150 -14.65 2.87 5.83
C ALA A 150 -13.31 3.61 5.65
N LEU A 151 -12.20 2.86 5.50
CA LEU A 151 -10.86 3.43 5.35
C LEU A 151 -10.53 3.74 3.89
N GLY A 152 -9.70 4.77 3.70
CA GLY A 152 -9.29 5.21 2.38
C GLY A 152 -10.22 6.23 1.73
N ASN A 153 -9.73 6.93 0.70
CA ASN A 153 -10.49 7.92 -0.05
C ASN A 153 -10.48 7.69 -1.56
N ILE A 154 -9.86 6.61 -2.01
CA ILE A 154 -9.84 6.16 -3.40
C ILE A 154 -10.10 4.66 -3.46
N GLU A 155 -10.34 4.12 -4.66
CA GLU A 155 -10.41 2.68 -4.89
C GLU A 155 -9.15 1.97 -4.40
N SER A 156 -9.29 0.72 -3.99
CA SER A 156 -8.17 -0.12 -3.58
C SER A 156 -8.14 -1.45 -4.32
N TYR A 157 -6.97 -2.06 -4.36
CA TYR A 157 -6.72 -3.33 -5.01
C TYR A 157 -6.57 -4.43 -3.95
N PRO A 158 -7.68 -5.16 -3.65
CA PRO A 158 -7.69 -6.10 -2.54
C PRO A 158 -6.87 -7.36 -2.81
N VAL A 159 -6.58 -8.07 -1.73
CA VAL A 159 -6.08 -9.44 -1.78
C VAL A 159 -7.21 -10.38 -1.38
N TYR A 160 -7.52 -11.34 -2.25
CA TYR A 160 -8.49 -12.39 -2.00
C TYR A 160 -7.77 -13.66 -1.54
N SER A 161 -8.21 -14.26 -0.46
CA SER A 161 -7.73 -15.55 0.03
C SER A 161 -8.89 -16.52 0.08
N LEU A 162 -8.97 -17.43 -0.89
CA LEU A 162 -10.06 -18.39 -1.06
C LEU A 162 -9.64 -19.77 -0.58
N LYS A 163 -10.45 -20.36 0.30
CA LYS A 163 -10.39 -21.76 0.70
C LYS A 163 -11.61 -22.51 0.22
N GLY A 164 -11.41 -23.67 -0.34
CA GLY A 164 -12.48 -24.53 -0.84
C GLY A 164 -11.92 -25.73 -1.55
N VAL A 165 -12.78 -26.51 -2.18
CA VAL A 165 -12.38 -27.64 -3.02
C VAL A 165 -13.03 -27.48 -4.39
N ILE A 166 -12.22 -27.48 -5.43
CA ILE A 166 -12.65 -27.47 -6.82
C ILE A 166 -12.04 -28.72 -7.47
N PRO A 167 -12.85 -29.70 -7.91
CA PRO A 167 -12.34 -30.88 -8.59
C PRO A 167 -11.79 -30.51 -9.97
N SER A 168 -11.01 -31.40 -10.57
CA SER A 168 -10.58 -31.24 -11.96
C SER A 168 -11.80 -31.42 -12.90
N GLY A 169 -12.05 -30.46 -13.78
CA GLY A 169 -13.12 -30.52 -14.79
C GLY A 169 -13.62 -29.13 -15.13
N THR A 170 -14.30 -29.01 -16.27
CA THR A 170 -14.76 -27.72 -16.83
C THR A 170 -16.08 -27.22 -16.24
N ASP A 171 -16.85 -28.12 -15.61
CA ASP A 171 -18.21 -27.83 -15.12
C ASP A 171 -18.24 -27.45 -13.62
N SER A 172 -17.07 -27.30 -13.00
CA SER A 172 -16.94 -27.05 -11.56
C SER A 172 -16.12 -25.79 -11.34
N TYR A 173 -16.71 -24.82 -10.63
CA TYR A 173 -16.01 -23.56 -10.34
C TYR A 173 -16.57 -22.87 -9.09
N ILE A 174 -15.78 -21.96 -8.54
CA ILE A 174 -16.20 -20.95 -7.57
C ILE A 174 -16.11 -19.60 -8.25
N SER A 175 -17.15 -18.78 -8.17
CA SER A 175 -17.09 -17.40 -8.64
C SER A 175 -17.22 -16.41 -7.49
N ILE A 176 -16.43 -15.34 -7.58
CA ILE A 176 -16.45 -14.20 -6.67
C ILE A 176 -16.70 -12.97 -7.53
N THR A 177 -17.87 -12.35 -7.38
CA THR A 177 -18.20 -11.11 -8.10
C THR A 177 -18.11 -9.93 -7.13
N THR A 178 -17.26 -8.99 -7.43
CA THR A 178 -17.08 -7.74 -6.66
C THR A 178 -17.55 -6.56 -7.51
N ASN A 179 -18.57 -5.85 -7.07
CA ASN A 179 -19.14 -4.70 -7.78
C ASN A 179 -19.48 -4.97 -9.26
N GLY A 180 -19.90 -6.18 -9.59
CA GLY A 180 -20.21 -6.62 -10.97
C GLY A 180 -19.01 -7.13 -11.77
N SER A 181 -17.80 -7.07 -11.22
CA SER A 181 -16.60 -7.66 -11.83
C SER A 181 -16.42 -9.09 -11.30
N GLU A 182 -16.53 -10.09 -12.17
CA GLU A 182 -16.48 -11.51 -11.81
C GLU A 182 -15.04 -12.05 -11.88
N LEU A 183 -14.69 -12.84 -10.88
CA LEU A 183 -13.49 -13.63 -10.74
C LEU A 183 -13.90 -15.09 -10.66
N GLN A 184 -13.75 -15.84 -11.75
CA GLN A 184 -14.18 -17.23 -11.83
C GLN A 184 -12.97 -18.17 -11.75
N ILE A 185 -12.99 -19.06 -10.75
CA ILE A 185 -11.91 -20.03 -10.46
C ILE A 185 -12.37 -21.40 -10.95
N ILE A 186 -11.80 -21.84 -12.08
CA ILE A 186 -12.14 -23.08 -12.81
C ILE A 186 -11.14 -24.21 -12.60
N GLY A 187 -9.93 -23.88 -12.11
CA GLY A 187 -8.86 -24.85 -11.94
C GLY A 187 -8.95 -25.62 -10.61
N ARG A 188 -8.32 -26.78 -10.57
CA ARG A 188 -8.31 -27.64 -9.39
C ARG A 188 -7.72 -26.93 -8.17
N LEU A 189 -8.50 -26.91 -7.08
CA LEU A 189 -8.09 -26.51 -5.74
C LEU A 189 -8.37 -27.69 -4.79
N ALA A 190 -7.35 -28.19 -4.08
CA ALA A 190 -7.51 -29.32 -3.18
C ALA A 190 -7.84 -28.87 -1.74
N ALA A 191 -8.36 -29.79 -0.94
CA ALA A 191 -8.58 -29.54 0.48
C ALA A 191 -7.27 -29.16 1.19
N GLY A 192 -7.29 -28.10 2.00
CA GLY A 192 -6.12 -27.57 2.69
C GLY A 192 -5.26 -26.60 1.86
N GLU A 193 -5.55 -26.42 0.58
CA GLU A 193 -4.93 -25.39 -0.25
C GLU A 193 -5.69 -24.06 -0.11
N THR A 194 -4.98 -22.95 -0.21
CA THR A 194 -5.55 -21.60 -0.27
C THR A 194 -5.10 -20.92 -1.56
N LEU A 195 -6.05 -20.42 -2.34
CA LEU A 195 -5.76 -19.58 -3.50
C LEU A 195 -5.71 -18.12 -3.05
N ILE A 196 -4.54 -17.50 -3.21
CA ILE A 196 -4.33 -16.07 -2.92
C ILE A 196 -4.25 -15.34 -4.25
N ILE A 197 -5.11 -14.33 -4.44
CA ILE A 197 -5.18 -13.48 -5.62
C ILE A 197 -4.90 -12.05 -5.19
N ASP A 198 -3.86 -11.44 -5.76
CA ASP A 198 -3.46 -10.07 -5.51
C ASP A 198 -3.88 -9.19 -6.67
N SER A 199 -4.86 -8.29 -6.44
CA SER A 199 -5.39 -7.43 -7.51
C SER A 199 -4.43 -6.31 -7.90
N ASP A 200 -3.54 -5.89 -7.02
CA ASP A 200 -2.55 -4.84 -7.30
C ASP A 200 -1.40 -5.36 -8.16
N LEU A 201 -0.85 -6.50 -7.77
CA LEU A 201 0.23 -7.15 -8.51
C LEU A 201 -0.27 -7.94 -9.73
N MET A 202 -1.60 -8.09 -9.88
CA MET A 202 -2.23 -8.92 -10.92
C MET A 202 -1.65 -10.35 -10.92
N THR A 203 -1.48 -10.93 -9.74
CA THR A 203 -0.90 -12.25 -9.53
C THR A 203 -1.84 -13.16 -8.77
N ALA A 204 -1.66 -14.47 -8.95
CA ALA A 204 -2.32 -15.46 -8.13
C ALA A 204 -1.36 -16.60 -7.79
N LYS A 205 -1.47 -17.14 -6.57
CA LYS A 205 -0.67 -18.28 -6.11
C LYS A 205 -1.51 -19.20 -5.24
N VAL A 206 -1.20 -20.48 -5.30
CA VAL A 206 -1.77 -21.48 -4.38
C VAL A 206 -0.74 -21.77 -3.32
N VAL A 207 -1.17 -21.71 -2.06
CA VAL A 207 -0.34 -22.01 -0.89
C VAL A 207 -0.93 -23.19 -0.11
N ASP A 208 -0.08 -23.86 0.65
CA ASP A 208 -0.50 -24.90 1.60
C ASP A 208 -0.98 -24.28 2.93
N SER A 209 -1.31 -25.14 3.90
CA SER A 209 -1.75 -24.75 5.25
C SER A 209 -0.65 -24.01 6.07
N ASN A 210 0.61 -24.10 5.67
CA ASN A 210 1.73 -23.40 6.31
C ASN A 210 2.06 -22.05 5.63
N GLY A 211 1.37 -21.73 4.53
CA GLY A 211 1.61 -20.52 3.73
C GLY A 211 2.71 -20.68 2.68
N GLU A 212 3.26 -21.90 2.50
CA GLU A 212 4.26 -22.18 1.48
C GLU A 212 3.65 -22.23 0.08
N THR A 213 4.27 -21.58 -0.88
CA THR A 213 3.77 -21.52 -2.26
C THR A 213 3.93 -22.85 -2.96
N LEU A 214 2.81 -23.48 -3.35
CA LEU A 214 2.79 -24.75 -4.05
C LEU A 214 2.91 -24.57 -5.57
N ARG A 215 2.18 -23.60 -6.13
CA ARG A 215 2.12 -23.37 -7.58
C ARG A 215 1.56 -22.00 -7.93
N ASN A 216 1.75 -21.60 -9.20
CA ASN A 216 1.09 -20.43 -9.77
C ASN A 216 -0.43 -20.64 -9.81
N GLY A 217 -1.19 -19.67 -9.34
CA GLY A 217 -2.66 -19.68 -9.31
C GLY A 217 -3.32 -19.06 -10.54
N LEU A 218 -2.60 -18.28 -11.37
CA LEU A 218 -3.20 -17.63 -12.55
C LEU A 218 -3.87 -18.62 -13.53
N PRO A 219 -3.32 -19.81 -13.79
CA PRO A 219 -3.98 -20.79 -14.67
C PRO A 219 -5.29 -21.36 -14.11
N LEU A 220 -5.61 -21.09 -12.84
CA LEU A 220 -6.88 -21.50 -12.22
C LEU A 220 -8.01 -20.53 -12.54
N LEU A 221 -7.70 -19.33 -13.02
CA LEU A 221 -8.68 -18.30 -13.35
C LEU A 221 -9.17 -18.47 -14.79
N SER A 222 -10.48 -18.31 -15.03
CA SER A 222 -11.04 -18.35 -16.38
C SER A 222 -10.61 -17.12 -17.20
N GLU A 223 -10.56 -15.97 -16.54
CA GLU A 223 -10.14 -14.69 -17.10
C GLU A 223 -9.25 -13.96 -16.09
N LEU A 224 -8.31 -13.16 -16.62
CA LEU A 224 -7.42 -12.34 -15.79
C LEU A 224 -8.12 -11.02 -15.43
N ASN A 225 -9.20 -11.15 -14.67
CA ASN A 225 -9.94 -10.02 -14.12
C ASN A 225 -9.56 -9.84 -12.66
N PHE A 226 -9.15 -8.63 -12.29
CA PHE A 226 -8.70 -8.29 -10.93
C PHE A 226 -9.60 -7.18 -10.37
N PRO A 227 -10.65 -7.57 -9.62
CA PRO A 227 -11.64 -6.62 -9.12
C PRO A 227 -11.04 -5.61 -8.14
N VAL A 228 -11.68 -4.45 -8.05
CA VAL A 228 -11.31 -3.35 -7.14
C VAL A 228 -12.41 -3.14 -6.10
N LEU A 229 -12.04 -2.64 -4.93
CA LEU A 229 -12.97 -2.15 -3.92
C LEU A 229 -13.09 -0.63 -3.98
N ASN A 230 -14.31 -0.16 -4.08
CA ASN A 230 -14.63 1.26 -3.97
C ASN A 230 -14.61 1.72 -2.50
N THR A 231 -14.61 3.02 -2.26
CA THR A 231 -14.90 3.60 -0.94
C THR A 231 -16.39 3.37 -0.59
N GLY A 232 -16.68 3.04 0.67
CA GLY A 232 -18.03 2.74 1.11
C GLY A 232 -18.45 1.29 0.79
N ASP A 233 -19.71 1.09 0.44
CA ASP A 233 -20.30 -0.22 0.27
C ASP A 233 -19.90 -0.88 -1.04
N ASN A 234 -19.46 -2.13 -0.93
CA ASN A 234 -19.13 -3.01 -2.05
C ASN A 234 -19.98 -4.25 -2.01
N THR A 235 -20.56 -4.60 -3.13
CA THR A 235 -21.35 -5.84 -3.25
C THR A 235 -20.44 -7.01 -3.61
N ILE A 236 -20.45 -8.05 -2.78
CA ILE A 236 -19.71 -9.29 -2.98
C ILE A 236 -20.71 -10.42 -3.20
N VAL A 237 -20.60 -11.10 -4.32
CA VAL A 237 -21.43 -12.30 -4.60
C VAL A 237 -20.51 -13.50 -4.71
N ILE A 238 -20.81 -14.54 -3.92
CA ILE A 238 -20.06 -15.80 -3.91
C ILE A 238 -20.98 -16.91 -4.38
N ALA A 239 -20.62 -17.57 -5.46
CA ALA A 239 -21.39 -18.68 -6.01
C ALA A 239 -20.49 -19.90 -6.26
N VAL A 240 -21.09 -21.07 -6.15
CA VAL A 240 -20.44 -22.38 -6.33
C VAL A 240 -21.22 -23.18 -7.36
N VAL A 241 -20.52 -23.75 -8.33
CA VAL A 241 -21.09 -24.60 -9.36
C VAL A 241 -20.35 -25.94 -9.38
N GLY A 242 -21.11 -27.04 -9.56
CA GLY A 242 -20.57 -28.40 -9.59
C GLY A 242 -20.83 -29.19 -8.30
N THR A 243 -21.15 -30.48 -8.46
CA THR A 243 -21.63 -31.37 -7.36
C THR A 243 -20.56 -31.67 -6.30
N SER A 244 -19.29 -31.58 -6.63
CA SER A 244 -18.17 -31.85 -5.71
C SER A 244 -17.34 -30.61 -5.39
N THR A 245 -17.84 -29.44 -5.77
CA THR A 245 -17.21 -28.16 -5.44
C THR A 245 -17.73 -27.68 -4.09
N THR A 246 -16.85 -27.31 -3.20
CA THR A 246 -17.20 -26.78 -1.88
C THR A 246 -16.48 -25.47 -1.63
N PHE A 247 -17.22 -24.50 -1.12
CA PHE A 247 -16.69 -23.26 -0.59
C PHE A 247 -16.50 -23.41 0.93
N SER A 248 -15.40 -22.92 1.46
CA SER A 248 -15.13 -22.97 2.90
C SER A 248 -15.01 -21.58 3.50
N GLU A 249 -14.21 -20.71 2.87
CA GLU A 249 -13.92 -19.39 3.40
C GLU A 249 -13.38 -18.48 2.29
N LEU A 250 -13.78 -17.23 2.32
CA LEU A 250 -13.17 -16.15 1.55
C LEU A 250 -12.81 -15.02 2.51
N ASN A 251 -11.54 -14.70 2.60
CA ASN A 251 -11.05 -13.49 3.25
C ASN A 251 -10.65 -12.48 2.18
N ILE A 252 -11.09 -11.23 2.33
CA ILE A 252 -10.73 -10.11 1.46
C ILE A 252 -10.03 -9.06 2.31
N GLN A 253 -8.74 -8.86 2.11
CA GLN A 253 -7.98 -7.74 2.67
C GLN A 253 -8.14 -6.52 1.77
N ALA A 254 -8.67 -5.43 2.30
CA ALA A 254 -9.11 -4.28 1.51
C ALA A 254 -7.95 -3.50 0.86
N ARG A 255 -6.76 -3.47 1.47
CA ARG A 255 -5.62 -2.61 1.08
C ARG A 255 -6.04 -1.15 0.95
N SER A 256 -6.74 -0.66 1.97
CA SER A 256 -7.27 0.69 2.02
C SER A 256 -6.18 1.74 1.90
N ARG A 257 -6.39 2.70 0.99
CA ARG A 257 -5.37 3.69 0.65
C ARG A 257 -5.93 5.09 0.45
N TRP A 258 -5.07 6.08 0.60
CA TRP A 258 -5.37 7.51 0.46
C TRP A 258 -4.46 8.16 -0.58
N ARG A 259 -5.09 9.04 -1.34
CA ARG A 259 -4.38 9.95 -2.25
C ARG A 259 -3.87 11.18 -1.49
#